data_61627b3a5b7515134a1f06fb757062d8
#
_entry.id   61627b3a5b7515134a1f06fb757062d8
#
_cell.length_a   1.000
_cell.length_b   1.000
_cell.length_c   1.000
_cell.angle_alpha   90.00
_cell.angle_beta   90.00
_cell.angle_gamma   90.00
#
_symmetry.space_group_name_H-M   'P 1'
#
loop_
_entity.id
_entity.type
_entity.pdbx_description
1 polymer ?
#
loop_
_entity_poly.entity_id
_entity_poly.type
_entity_poly.pdbx_seq_one_letter_code
_entity_poly.pdbx_strand_id
1 'polypeptide(L)'
;MSYTIIRPKDRREWLRHRENGIGSSEVGTILGLNPYETPYQLWRRKKGLDAPKVENFAMRAGHYLEDAVSLFYRDETGKEIIKASAGDWLIVNNEKEYLRVSPDRTYWIPGRPKSDRNKGILECKTTQMEVDGDSLPQHWFCQLQYQLGVAELEQGAIAWLTMGREFGYRDLAFDKEFYDYMIEEVDRFWIDNIVGGIEPLAINVDDVLLKNPRHIIGKTVEADEELAQSCAELKEIKEELSALDTRKKDIENAIKMALGDAEALVAPGSSLAKPTILATWKAAKDSTKFDEKRFAAEKPELYAGYQYTVPGSRRFLLK
;
A
#
# COMPACT_ATOMS: atom_id res chain seq x y z
N MET A 1 23.01 -5.76 26.30
CA MET A 1 22.13 -5.67 25.11
C MET A 1 20.89 -6.50 25.43
N SER A 2 19.75 -5.89 25.40
CA SER A 2 18.47 -6.58 25.61
C SER A 2 17.93 -7.25 24.33
N TYR A 3 18.80 -7.46 23.33
CA TYR A 3 18.46 -8.12 22.08
C TYR A 3 19.49 -9.16 21.64
N THR A 4 19.04 -10.07 20.77
CA THR A 4 19.86 -11.08 20.09
C THR A 4 19.81 -10.85 18.57
N ILE A 5 20.96 -11.04 17.89
CA ILE A 5 21.02 -10.99 16.43
C ILE A 5 20.94 -12.40 15.89
N ILE A 6 19.90 -12.68 15.11
CA ILE A 6 19.73 -13.94 14.37
C ILE A 6 20.21 -13.72 12.94
N ARG A 7 20.96 -14.69 12.41
CA ARG A 7 21.42 -14.71 11.01
C ARG A 7 20.82 -15.91 10.30
N PRO A 8 19.67 -15.74 9.64
CA PRO A 8 19.03 -16.80 8.88
C PRO A 8 19.92 -17.32 7.76
N LYS A 9 19.88 -18.61 7.49
CA LYS A 9 20.68 -19.25 6.43
C LYS A 9 20.20 -18.87 5.03
N ASP A 10 18.92 -18.60 4.90
CA ASP A 10 18.26 -18.26 3.64
C ASP A 10 17.02 -17.40 3.86
N ARG A 11 16.41 -16.91 2.76
CA ARG A 11 15.18 -16.11 2.75
C ARG A 11 14.01 -16.83 3.40
N ARG A 12 13.90 -18.15 3.26
CA ARG A 12 12.81 -18.94 3.82
C ARG A 12 12.88 -18.98 5.35
N GLU A 13 14.09 -19.16 5.89
CA GLU A 13 14.31 -19.11 7.33
C GLU A 13 14.05 -17.70 7.89
N TRP A 14 14.49 -16.66 7.18
CA TRP A 14 14.22 -15.27 7.54
C TRP A 14 12.70 -14.98 7.59
N LEU A 15 11.92 -15.42 6.58
CA LEU A 15 10.48 -15.29 6.57
C LEU A 15 9.83 -15.97 7.78
N ARG A 16 10.23 -17.21 8.11
CA ARG A 16 9.72 -17.94 9.29
C ARG A 16 9.99 -17.17 10.58
N HIS A 17 11.19 -16.62 10.75
CA HIS A 17 11.47 -15.79 11.91
C HIS A 17 10.60 -14.54 11.95
N ARG A 18 10.35 -13.95 10.80
CA ARG A 18 9.54 -12.75 10.69
C ARG A 18 8.04 -12.98 10.99
N GLU A 19 7.53 -14.14 10.64
CA GLU A 19 6.15 -14.55 10.95
C GLU A 19 5.88 -14.69 12.45
N ASN A 20 6.88 -15.05 13.23
CA ASN A 20 6.78 -15.26 14.67
C ASN A 20 6.89 -13.97 15.52
N GLY A 21 6.59 -12.82 14.96
CA GLY A 21 6.63 -11.53 15.68
C GLY A 21 6.11 -10.39 14.83
N ILE A 22 6.31 -9.18 15.32
CA ILE A 22 5.96 -7.93 14.65
C ILE A 22 7.23 -7.32 14.08
N GLY A 23 7.27 -7.17 12.75
CA GLY A 23 8.36 -6.50 12.06
C GLY A 23 8.15 -4.99 12.01
N SER A 24 9.23 -4.23 11.86
CA SER A 24 9.19 -2.75 11.86
C SER A 24 8.22 -2.15 10.83
N SER A 25 8.11 -2.74 9.66
CA SER A 25 7.16 -2.29 8.62
C SER A 25 5.68 -2.53 8.96
N GLU A 26 5.38 -3.29 10.01
CA GLU A 26 4.02 -3.64 10.44
C GLU A 26 3.50 -2.71 11.54
N VAL A 27 4.39 -1.96 12.19
CA VAL A 27 4.01 -1.08 13.30
C VAL A 27 3.09 0.04 12.83
N GLY A 28 3.40 0.68 11.71
CA GLY A 28 2.50 1.68 11.10
C GLY A 28 1.11 1.13 10.78
N THR A 29 1.01 -0.17 10.44
CA THR A 29 -0.27 -0.85 10.23
C THR A 29 -1.04 -1.01 11.56
N ILE A 30 -0.38 -1.44 12.62
CA ILE A 30 -0.99 -1.59 13.96
C ILE A 30 -1.56 -0.27 14.46
N LEU A 31 -0.84 0.83 14.22
CA LEU A 31 -1.27 2.18 14.60
C LEU A 31 -2.32 2.80 13.64
N GLY A 32 -2.74 2.08 12.59
CA GLY A 32 -3.70 2.61 11.61
C GLY A 32 -3.13 3.68 10.68
N LEU A 33 -1.82 3.85 10.62
CA LEU A 33 -1.11 4.88 9.85
C LEU A 33 -0.62 4.38 8.48
N ASN A 34 -0.71 3.08 8.21
CA ASN A 34 -0.32 2.50 6.94
C ASN A 34 -1.48 2.59 5.93
N PRO A 35 -1.32 3.29 4.79
CA PRO A 35 -2.39 3.43 3.81
C PRO A 35 -2.67 2.15 3.00
N TYR A 36 -1.81 1.12 3.12
CA TYR A 36 -1.86 -0.08 2.27
C TYR A 36 -2.37 -1.33 2.98
N GLU A 37 -2.45 -1.34 4.30
CA GLU A 37 -2.86 -2.50 5.08
C GLU A 37 -3.48 -2.04 6.42
N THR A 38 -4.64 -2.60 6.77
CA THR A 38 -5.30 -2.31 8.05
C THR A 38 -4.83 -3.25 9.17
N PRO A 39 -5.06 -2.93 10.46
CA PRO A 39 -4.81 -3.86 11.56
C PRO A 39 -5.55 -5.18 11.39
N TYR A 40 -6.78 -5.15 10.84
CA TYR A 40 -7.57 -6.34 10.55
C TYR A 40 -6.91 -7.24 9.50
N GLN A 41 -6.41 -6.66 8.41
CA GLN A 41 -5.72 -7.40 7.34
C GLN A 41 -4.39 -7.97 7.82
N LEU A 42 -3.63 -7.21 8.63
CA LEU A 42 -2.41 -7.69 9.26
C LEU A 42 -2.68 -8.89 10.17
N TRP A 43 -3.72 -8.80 11.02
CA TRP A 43 -4.14 -9.89 11.90
C TRP A 43 -4.47 -11.16 11.09
N ARG A 44 -5.29 -11.03 10.05
CA ARG A 44 -5.64 -12.16 9.17
C ARG A 44 -4.41 -12.82 8.60
N ARG A 45 -3.47 -12.02 8.09
CA ARG A 45 -2.20 -12.50 7.53
C ARG A 45 -1.34 -13.22 8.59
N LYS A 46 -1.21 -12.67 9.79
CA LYS A 46 -0.48 -13.29 10.91
C LYS A 46 -1.13 -14.58 11.40
N LYS A 47 -2.45 -14.69 11.31
CA LYS A 47 -3.20 -15.92 11.64
C LYS A 47 -3.23 -16.94 10.51
N GLY A 48 -2.60 -16.65 9.36
CA GLY A 48 -2.60 -17.55 8.20
C GLY A 48 -3.97 -17.73 7.55
N LEU A 49 -4.90 -16.77 7.71
CA LEU A 49 -6.25 -16.83 7.15
C LEU A 49 -6.31 -16.42 5.68
N ASP A 50 -5.26 -15.75 5.21
CA ASP A 50 -5.14 -15.31 3.83
C ASP A 50 -3.97 -16.02 3.12
N ALA A 51 -4.03 -16.08 1.79
CA ALA A 51 -2.91 -16.58 1.02
C ALA A 51 -1.66 -15.72 1.25
N PRO A 52 -0.45 -16.31 1.21
CA PRO A 52 0.78 -15.54 1.32
C PRO A 52 0.81 -14.37 0.32
N LYS A 53 1.27 -13.20 0.79
CA LYS A 53 1.39 -12.02 -0.06
C LYS A 53 2.38 -12.29 -1.19
N VAL A 54 1.90 -12.21 -2.41
CA VAL A 54 2.76 -12.35 -3.60
C VAL A 54 3.55 -11.06 -3.78
N GLU A 55 4.87 -11.19 -3.93
CA GLU A 55 5.74 -10.06 -4.22
C GLU A 55 5.35 -9.42 -5.56
N ASN A 56 4.98 -8.14 -5.54
CA ASN A 56 4.68 -7.38 -6.74
C ASN A 56 5.94 -6.70 -7.29
N PHE A 57 5.80 -6.08 -8.47
CA PHE A 57 6.91 -5.38 -9.13
C PHE A 57 7.48 -4.25 -8.25
N ALA A 58 6.64 -3.46 -7.56
CA ALA A 58 7.09 -2.34 -6.73
C ALA A 58 7.93 -2.83 -5.54
N MET A 59 7.52 -3.93 -4.88
CA MET A 59 8.28 -4.54 -3.79
C MET A 59 9.65 -5.02 -4.27
N ARG A 60 9.69 -5.70 -5.43
CA ARG A 60 10.94 -6.20 -6.02
C ARG A 60 11.85 -5.06 -6.48
N ALA A 61 11.30 -4.02 -7.10
CA ALA A 61 12.04 -2.82 -7.47
C ALA A 61 12.62 -2.12 -6.25
N GLY A 62 11.85 -2.02 -5.15
CA GLY A 62 12.34 -1.52 -3.86
C GLY A 62 13.60 -2.24 -3.41
N HIS A 63 13.58 -3.56 -3.35
CA HIS A 63 14.77 -4.36 -2.96
C HIS A 63 16.00 -4.11 -3.84
N TYR A 64 15.82 -3.98 -5.17
CA TYR A 64 16.95 -3.70 -6.05
C TYR A 64 17.49 -2.28 -5.90
N LEU A 65 16.64 -1.32 -5.53
CA LEU A 65 17.02 0.08 -5.38
C LEU A 65 17.55 0.44 -3.99
N GLU A 66 17.40 -0.41 -2.98
CA GLU A 66 17.96 -0.17 -1.63
C GLU A 66 19.46 0.15 -1.67
N ASP A 67 20.25 -0.58 -2.47
CA ASP A 67 21.68 -0.30 -2.65
C ASP A 67 21.91 1.09 -3.23
N ALA A 68 21.14 1.50 -4.26
CA ALA A 68 21.24 2.82 -4.87
C ALA A 68 20.88 3.94 -3.88
N VAL A 69 19.78 3.79 -3.13
CA VAL A 69 19.38 4.76 -2.10
C VAL A 69 20.45 4.92 -1.03
N SER A 70 21.03 3.81 -0.59
CA SER A 70 22.10 3.84 0.41
C SER A 70 23.39 4.49 -0.10
N LEU A 71 23.72 4.34 -1.39
CA LEU A 71 24.86 4.98 -2.02
C LEU A 71 24.65 6.50 -2.14
N PHE A 72 23.46 6.96 -2.55
CA PHE A 72 23.13 8.38 -2.56
C PHE A 72 23.24 9.00 -1.17
N TYR A 73 22.71 8.33 -0.14
CA TYR A 73 22.84 8.80 1.23
C TYR A 73 24.31 8.92 1.69
N ARG A 74 25.14 7.95 1.34
CA ARG A 74 26.59 8.01 1.60
C ARG A 74 27.23 9.21 0.90
N ASP A 75 26.92 9.40 -0.39
CA ASP A 75 27.56 10.43 -1.20
C ASP A 75 27.17 11.85 -0.74
N GLU A 76 25.90 12.04 -0.29
CA GLU A 76 25.42 13.31 0.25
C GLU A 76 25.94 13.61 1.67
N THR A 77 26.10 12.58 2.51
CA THR A 77 26.40 12.78 3.94
C THR A 77 27.85 12.48 4.32
N GLY A 78 28.59 11.77 3.47
CA GLY A 78 29.92 11.25 3.77
C GLY A 78 29.94 10.15 4.84
N LYS A 79 28.77 9.66 5.32
CA LYS A 79 28.70 8.62 6.34
C LYS A 79 29.11 7.26 5.78
N GLU A 80 29.86 6.51 6.55
CA GLU A 80 30.30 5.15 6.17
C GLU A 80 29.17 4.15 6.40
N ILE A 81 28.59 3.65 5.32
CA ILE A 81 27.47 2.71 5.32
C ILE A 81 27.97 1.28 5.55
N ILE A 82 27.25 0.55 6.37
CA ILE A 82 27.51 -0.85 6.68
C ILE A 82 26.35 -1.67 6.13
N LYS A 83 26.67 -2.57 5.19
CA LYS A 83 25.75 -3.60 4.71
C LYS A 83 25.96 -4.86 5.53
N ALA A 84 24.91 -5.56 5.91
CA ALA A 84 25.05 -6.87 6.53
C ALA A 84 25.85 -7.80 5.61
N SER A 85 26.91 -8.41 6.14
CA SER A 85 27.91 -9.12 5.34
C SER A 85 27.47 -10.47 4.78
N ALA A 86 26.31 -11.00 5.21
CA ALA A 86 25.84 -12.32 4.80
C ALA A 86 24.32 -12.41 4.96
N GLY A 87 23.59 -11.90 3.95
CA GLY A 87 22.15 -12.07 3.91
C GLY A 87 21.38 -11.24 4.94
N ASP A 88 20.10 -11.50 4.98
CA ASP A 88 19.17 -10.83 5.89
C ASP A 88 19.51 -11.17 7.35
N TRP A 89 19.59 -10.15 8.19
CA TRP A 89 19.77 -10.29 9.61
C TRP A 89 18.53 -9.82 10.36
N LEU A 90 18.33 -10.33 11.57
CA LEU A 90 17.18 -10.02 12.38
C LEU A 90 17.62 -9.73 13.80
N ILE A 91 17.22 -8.60 14.32
CA ILE A 91 17.38 -8.24 15.74
C ILE A 91 16.08 -8.62 16.43
N VAL A 92 16.18 -9.37 17.52
CA VAL A 92 15.04 -9.84 18.33
C VAL A 92 15.25 -9.37 19.76
N ASN A 93 14.24 -8.70 20.32
CA ASN A 93 14.28 -8.32 21.73
C ASN A 93 14.21 -9.56 22.63
N ASN A 94 15.06 -9.62 23.65
CA ASN A 94 15.19 -10.82 24.53
C ASN A 94 14.02 -10.98 25.53
N GLU A 95 13.37 -9.89 25.91
CA GLU A 95 12.26 -9.91 26.85
C GLU A 95 10.91 -10.11 26.14
N LYS A 96 10.77 -9.47 24.97
CA LYS A 96 9.59 -9.52 24.13
C LYS A 96 10.00 -10.06 22.74
N GLU A 97 10.17 -11.37 22.63
CA GLU A 97 10.71 -12.02 21.41
C GLU A 97 9.91 -11.75 20.14
N TYR A 98 8.67 -11.26 20.29
CA TYR A 98 7.86 -10.83 19.16
C TYR A 98 8.24 -9.47 18.60
N LEU A 99 9.03 -8.65 19.31
CA LEU A 99 9.58 -7.41 18.77
C LEU A 99 10.81 -7.72 17.90
N ARG A 100 10.67 -7.55 16.60
CA ARG A 100 11.67 -7.98 15.61
C ARG A 100 11.92 -6.91 14.57
N VAL A 101 13.19 -6.64 14.29
CA VAL A 101 13.57 -5.65 13.29
C VAL A 101 14.67 -6.17 12.36
N SER A 102 14.62 -5.73 11.13
CA SER A 102 15.63 -6.01 10.10
C SER A 102 15.91 -4.71 9.35
N PRO A 103 16.87 -3.89 9.83
CA PRO A 103 17.23 -2.65 9.15
C PRO A 103 17.84 -2.92 7.77
N ASP A 104 17.55 -2.05 6.79
CA ASP A 104 18.14 -2.18 5.45
C ASP A 104 19.64 -1.99 5.50
N ARG A 105 20.10 -0.94 6.19
CA ARG A 105 21.53 -0.61 6.39
C ARG A 105 21.75 -0.03 7.78
N THR A 106 23.01 -0.03 8.20
CA THR A 106 23.49 0.79 9.31
C THR A 106 24.65 1.64 8.85
N TYR A 107 25.02 2.66 9.63
CA TYR A 107 26.18 3.50 9.38
C TYR A 107 26.94 3.81 10.68
N TRP A 108 28.24 4.08 10.57
CA TRP A 108 29.01 4.56 11.71
C TRP A 108 28.69 6.04 11.98
N ILE A 109 28.44 6.38 13.25
CA ILE A 109 28.21 7.78 13.64
C ILE A 109 29.55 8.51 13.54
N PRO A 110 29.64 9.57 12.73
CA PRO A 110 30.88 10.35 12.58
C PRO A 110 31.39 10.87 13.90
N GLY A 111 32.71 10.82 14.12
CA GLY A 111 33.36 11.32 15.35
C GLY A 111 33.20 10.42 16.57
N ARG A 112 32.53 9.30 16.50
CA ARG A 112 32.43 8.31 17.57
C ARG A 112 33.30 7.07 17.29
N PRO A 113 33.83 6.39 18.34
CA PRO A 113 34.53 5.11 18.17
C PRO A 113 33.65 4.07 17.50
N LYS A 114 34.18 3.27 16.57
CA LYS A 114 33.42 2.21 15.89
C LYS A 114 33.03 1.11 16.88
N SER A 115 31.80 1.04 17.27
CA SER A 115 31.20 0.02 18.14
C SER A 115 29.73 -0.19 17.81
N ASP A 116 29.13 -1.30 18.21
CA ASP A 116 27.74 -1.61 17.92
C ASP A 116 26.75 -0.59 18.51
N ARG A 117 27.12 0.12 19.55
CA ARG A 117 26.33 1.21 20.16
C ARG A 117 26.46 2.55 19.43
N ASN A 118 27.50 2.71 18.62
CA ASN A 118 27.78 3.96 17.88
C ASN A 118 27.43 3.83 16.40
N LYS A 119 26.35 3.11 16.11
CA LYS A 119 25.76 2.98 14.79
C LYS A 119 24.45 3.77 14.71
N GLY A 120 24.10 4.20 13.51
CA GLY A 120 22.77 4.65 13.16
C GLY A 120 22.11 3.66 12.20
N ILE A 121 20.80 3.62 12.18
CA ILE A 121 20.01 2.86 11.20
C ILE A 121 19.77 3.73 9.98
N LEU A 122 19.88 3.15 8.79
CA LEU A 122 19.42 3.75 7.54
C LEU A 122 18.31 2.88 6.95
N GLU A 123 17.12 3.45 6.88
CA GLU A 123 15.97 2.88 6.21
C GLU A 123 15.88 3.46 4.80
N CYS A 124 15.83 2.59 3.79
CA CYS A 124 15.83 2.94 2.38
C CYS A 124 14.43 2.83 1.79
N LYS A 125 13.94 3.88 1.14
CA LYS A 125 12.60 3.91 0.55
C LYS A 125 12.64 4.28 -0.93
N THR A 126 11.67 3.75 -1.67
CA THR A 126 11.37 4.18 -3.04
C THR A 126 9.89 4.54 -3.12
N THR A 127 9.58 5.64 -3.79
CA THR A 127 8.21 6.15 -3.89
C THR A 127 7.95 6.76 -5.25
N GLN A 128 6.68 6.80 -5.65
CA GLN A 128 6.21 7.56 -6.80
C GLN A 128 5.68 8.94 -6.42
N MET A 129 5.38 9.12 -5.14
CA MET A 129 4.83 10.37 -4.60
C MET A 129 5.97 11.29 -4.21
N GLU A 130 5.77 12.58 -4.40
CA GLU A 130 6.63 13.61 -3.85
C GLU A 130 6.61 13.53 -2.32
N VAL A 131 7.78 13.57 -1.71
CA VAL A 131 7.93 13.50 -0.25
C VAL A 131 8.49 14.82 0.23
N ASP A 132 7.71 15.51 1.04
CA ASP A 132 8.20 16.65 1.80
C ASP A 132 9.10 16.15 2.95
N GLY A 133 10.37 16.58 2.93
CA GLY A 133 11.34 16.22 3.96
C GLY A 133 10.95 16.66 5.37
N ASP A 134 10.13 17.70 5.49
CA ASP A 134 9.61 18.17 6.78
C ASP A 134 8.37 17.40 7.25
N SER A 135 7.70 16.69 6.32
CA SER A 135 6.49 15.90 6.59
C SER A 135 6.60 14.50 6.02
N LEU A 136 7.46 13.67 6.63
CA LEU A 136 7.63 12.28 6.23
C LEU A 136 6.32 11.48 6.41
N PRO A 137 6.08 10.46 5.54
CA PRO A 137 5.00 9.51 5.76
C PRO A 137 5.08 8.89 7.16
N GLN A 138 4.01 9.01 7.94
CA GLN A 138 3.99 8.61 9.35
C GLN A 138 4.41 7.15 9.56
N HIS A 139 4.00 6.24 8.67
CA HIS A 139 4.37 4.82 8.76
C HIS A 139 5.89 4.59 8.54
N TRP A 140 6.60 5.46 7.80
CA TRP A 140 8.07 5.39 7.71
C TRP A 140 8.73 5.83 9.02
N PHE A 141 8.20 6.91 9.62
CA PHE A 141 8.67 7.38 10.91
C PHE A 141 8.50 6.32 11.99
N CYS A 142 7.31 5.71 12.10
CA CYS A 142 7.05 4.61 13.02
C CYS A 142 8.03 3.45 12.81
N GLN A 143 8.28 3.09 11.56
CA GLN A 143 9.19 2.00 11.22
C GLN A 143 10.60 2.26 11.75
N LEU A 144 11.16 3.46 11.52
CA LEU A 144 12.50 3.81 11.99
C LEU A 144 12.56 3.90 13.52
N GLN A 145 11.59 4.55 14.17
CA GLN A 145 11.56 4.67 15.64
C GLN A 145 11.50 3.29 16.31
N TYR A 146 10.68 2.40 15.77
CA TYR A 146 10.62 1.02 16.26
C TYR A 146 11.94 0.27 16.08
N GLN A 147 12.62 0.43 14.93
CA GLN A 147 13.93 -0.16 14.71
C GLN A 147 14.97 0.36 15.70
N LEU A 148 14.99 1.67 15.94
CA LEU A 148 15.92 2.31 16.86
C LEU A 148 15.75 1.80 18.30
N GLY A 149 14.50 1.72 18.77
CA GLY A 149 14.21 1.25 20.13
C GLY A 149 14.55 -0.22 20.33
N VAL A 150 14.17 -1.12 19.40
CA VAL A 150 14.50 -2.55 19.50
C VAL A 150 16.00 -2.80 19.38
N ALA A 151 16.72 -2.02 18.57
CA ALA A 151 18.16 -2.12 18.39
C ALA A 151 18.97 -1.33 19.44
N GLU A 152 18.33 -0.61 20.36
CA GLU A 152 18.96 0.25 21.37
C GLU A 152 19.93 1.28 20.76
N LEU A 153 19.50 1.94 19.67
CA LEU A 153 20.29 2.94 18.96
C LEU A 153 19.67 4.33 19.09
N GLU A 154 20.53 5.35 19.17
CA GLU A 154 20.11 6.73 19.47
C GLU A 154 19.64 7.52 18.26
N GLN A 155 20.01 7.11 17.06
CA GLN A 155 19.71 7.85 15.83
C GLN A 155 19.64 6.96 14.60
N GLY A 156 18.93 7.45 13.60
CA GLY A 156 18.84 6.83 12.29
C GLY A 156 18.51 7.85 11.21
N ALA A 157 18.34 7.36 10.00
CA ALA A 157 17.90 8.17 8.87
C ALA A 157 16.90 7.39 8.03
N ILE A 158 15.97 8.12 7.43
CA ILE A 158 15.14 7.66 6.33
C ILE A 158 15.67 8.33 5.07
N ALA A 159 16.07 7.56 4.08
CA ALA A 159 16.46 8.06 2.77
C ALA A 159 15.50 7.50 1.70
N TRP A 160 15.14 8.33 0.73
CA TRP A 160 14.19 7.93 -0.30
C TRP A 160 14.60 8.39 -1.69
N LEU A 161 14.16 7.62 -2.68
CA LEU A 161 14.29 7.90 -4.10
C LEU A 161 12.88 8.02 -4.71
N THR A 162 12.56 9.21 -5.23
CA THR A 162 11.30 9.46 -5.93
C THR A 162 11.46 9.15 -7.42
N MET A 163 11.09 7.93 -7.84
CA MET A 163 11.05 7.48 -9.26
C MET A 163 12.27 7.86 -10.10
N GLY A 164 13.49 7.90 -9.51
CA GLY A 164 14.71 8.31 -10.18
C GLY A 164 14.79 9.80 -10.52
N ARG A 165 13.89 10.63 -9.96
CA ARG A 165 13.87 12.09 -10.18
C ARG A 165 14.57 12.85 -9.08
N GLU A 166 14.34 12.44 -7.85
CA GLU A 166 14.77 13.17 -6.66
C GLU A 166 15.23 12.19 -5.59
N PHE A 167 16.31 12.53 -4.94
CA PHE A 167 16.80 11.88 -3.73
C PHE A 167 16.59 12.82 -2.54
N GLY A 168 16.06 12.29 -1.45
CA GLY A 168 15.93 13.00 -0.21
C GLY A 168 16.31 12.12 0.97
N TYR A 169 16.64 12.76 2.08
CA TYR A 169 16.87 12.05 3.34
C TYR A 169 16.54 12.93 4.53
N ARG A 170 16.29 12.30 5.67
CA ARG A 170 16.14 12.98 6.97
C ARG A 170 16.80 12.16 8.06
N ASP A 171 17.73 12.79 8.78
CA ASP A 171 18.30 12.24 10.00
C ASP A 171 17.32 12.47 11.17
N LEU A 172 17.14 11.44 12.00
CA LEU A 172 16.17 11.44 13.09
C LEU A 172 16.83 10.89 14.36
N ALA A 173 16.56 11.55 15.48
CA ALA A 173 16.91 11.02 16.80
C ALA A 173 15.87 9.99 17.24
N PHE A 174 16.26 9.11 18.16
CA PHE A 174 15.33 8.21 18.83
C PHE A 174 14.41 9.00 19.76
N ASP A 175 13.13 8.80 19.58
CA ASP A 175 12.06 9.36 20.39
C ASP A 175 11.52 8.27 21.33
N LYS A 176 11.99 8.33 22.58
CA LYS A 176 11.63 7.32 23.58
C LYS A 176 10.13 7.36 23.95
N GLU A 177 9.54 8.55 24.05
CA GLU A 177 8.13 8.69 24.43
C GLU A 177 7.23 8.11 23.35
N PHE A 178 7.53 8.43 22.09
CA PHE A 178 6.81 7.87 20.96
C PHE A 178 7.03 6.35 20.84
N TYR A 179 8.24 5.87 21.11
CA TYR A 179 8.54 4.44 21.09
C TYR A 179 7.75 3.70 22.18
N ASP A 180 7.72 4.23 23.41
CA ASP A 180 6.97 3.60 24.51
C ASP A 180 5.48 3.48 24.16
N TYR A 181 4.87 4.55 23.61
CA TYR A 181 3.50 4.52 23.09
C TYR A 181 3.30 3.45 22.00
N MET A 182 4.21 3.38 21.03
CA MET A 182 4.11 2.35 19.98
C MET A 182 4.19 0.93 20.55
N ILE A 183 5.05 0.71 21.53
CA ILE A 183 5.21 -0.62 22.14
C ILE A 183 3.95 -1.04 22.89
N GLU A 184 3.25 -0.14 23.56
CA GLU A 184 1.98 -0.45 24.20
C GLU A 184 0.92 -0.94 23.19
N GLU A 185 0.83 -0.30 22.02
CA GLU A 185 -0.08 -0.72 20.95
C GLU A 185 0.36 -2.05 20.30
N VAL A 186 1.66 -2.23 20.08
CA VAL A 186 2.21 -3.50 19.57
C VAL A 186 2.00 -4.64 20.53
N ASP A 187 2.18 -4.42 21.84
CA ASP A 187 1.93 -5.40 22.90
C ASP A 187 0.46 -5.80 22.92
N ARG A 188 -0.45 -4.82 22.89
CA ARG A 188 -1.89 -5.06 22.83
C ARG A 188 -2.26 -5.89 21.61
N PHE A 189 -1.77 -5.48 20.45
CA PHE A 189 -2.03 -6.22 19.21
C PHE A 189 -1.49 -7.66 19.27
N TRP A 190 -0.26 -7.85 19.76
CA TRP A 190 0.32 -9.19 19.84
C TRP A 190 -0.39 -10.06 20.87
N ILE A 191 -0.60 -9.54 22.10
CA ILE A 191 -1.15 -10.31 23.20
C ILE A 191 -2.64 -10.60 22.97
N ASP A 192 -3.43 -9.56 22.68
CA ASP A 192 -4.89 -9.70 22.59
C ASP A 192 -5.31 -10.29 21.24
N ASN A 193 -4.79 -9.75 20.13
CA ASN A 193 -5.26 -10.16 18.83
C ASN A 193 -4.54 -11.41 18.29
N ILE A 194 -3.21 -11.49 18.39
CA ILE A 194 -2.48 -12.64 17.84
C ILE A 194 -2.54 -13.83 18.81
N VAL A 195 -2.14 -13.67 20.06
CA VAL A 195 -2.11 -14.77 21.03
C VAL A 195 -3.53 -15.06 21.57
N GLY A 196 -4.24 -14.04 22.02
CA GLY A 196 -5.59 -14.14 22.58
C GLY A 196 -6.67 -14.42 21.54
N GLY A 197 -6.39 -14.20 20.27
CA GLY A 197 -7.33 -14.50 19.18
C GLY A 197 -8.48 -13.52 19.04
N ILE A 198 -8.42 -12.36 19.70
CA ILE A 198 -9.42 -11.29 19.59
C ILE A 198 -9.27 -10.66 18.18
N GLU A 199 -10.34 -10.70 17.41
CA GLU A 199 -10.38 -10.14 16.08
C GLU A 199 -10.38 -8.61 16.12
N PRO A 200 -9.45 -7.90 15.43
CA PRO A 200 -9.49 -6.44 15.33
C PRO A 200 -10.76 -5.95 14.62
N LEU A 201 -11.11 -4.70 14.85
CA LEU A 201 -12.25 -4.08 14.17
C LEU A 201 -11.99 -3.95 12.67
N ALA A 202 -13.01 -4.22 11.87
CA ALA A 202 -13.04 -3.85 10.47
C ALA A 202 -13.23 -2.32 10.36
N ILE A 203 -12.29 -1.62 9.75
CA ILE A 203 -12.28 -0.15 9.70
C ILE A 203 -12.61 0.43 8.33
N ASN A 204 -12.72 -0.44 7.32
CA ASN A 204 -13.11 -0.03 5.95
C ASN A 204 -13.97 -1.13 5.29
N VAL A 205 -14.45 -0.82 4.08
CA VAL A 205 -15.31 -1.73 3.32
C VAL A 205 -14.60 -3.02 2.94
N ASP A 206 -13.31 -2.96 2.64
CA ASP A 206 -12.53 -4.15 2.27
C ASP A 206 -12.41 -5.11 3.44
N ASP A 207 -12.19 -4.61 4.66
CA ASP A 207 -12.20 -5.43 5.88
C ASP A 207 -13.56 -6.08 6.11
N VAL A 208 -14.65 -5.32 5.90
CA VAL A 208 -16.02 -5.84 6.01
C VAL A 208 -16.26 -6.96 4.99
N LEU A 209 -15.76 -6.83 3.76
CA LEU A 209 -15.86 -7.85 2.74
C LEU A 209 -15.01 -9.08 3.05
N LEU A 210 -13.82 -8.89 3.59
CA LEU A 210 -12.97 -9.99 4.07
C LEU A 210 -13.63 -10.77 5.22
N LYS A 211 -14.26 -10.05 6.15
CA LYS A 211 -14.98 -10.63 7.28
C LYS A 211 -16.28 -11.31 6.85
N ASN A 212 -17.01 -10.68 5.97
CA ASN A 212 -18.34 -11.10 5.55
C ASN A 212 -18.41 -11.14 4.01
N PRO A 213 -17.75 -12.11 3.35
CA PRO A 213 -17.70 -12.17 1.89
C PRO A 213 -19.09 -12.41 1.25
N ARG A 214 -20.04 -12.91 2.05
CA ARG A 214 -21.43 -13.12 1.65
C ARG A 214 -22.38 -12.55 2.68
N HIS A 215 -23.54 -12.09 2.25
CA HIS A 215 -24.61 -11.70 3.17
C HIS A 215 -25.30 -12.95 3.76
N ILE A 216 -25.89 -12.80 4.91
CA ILE A 216 -26.79 -13.81 5.51
C ILE A 216 -28.20 -13.51 5.00
N ILE A 217 -28.80 -14.49 4.31
CA ILE A 217 -30.14 -14.35 3.74
C ILE A 217 -31.14 -14.03 4.86
N GLY A 218 -31.95 -13.00 4.65
CA GLY A 218 -32.97 -12.56 5.62
C GLY A 218 -32.45 -11.74 6.80
N LYS A 219 -31.13 -11.59 6.99
CA LYS A 219 -30.59 -10.72 8.03
C LYS A 219 -30.69 -9.25 7.58
N THR A 220 -31.34 -8.43 8.40
CA THR A 220 -31.46 -6.99 8.24
C THR A 220 -30.81 -6.24 9.38
N VAL A 221 -30.44 -5.00 9.14
CA VAL A 221 -29.94 -4.05 10.13
C VAL A 221 -30.85 -2.85 10.09
N GLU A 222 -31.34 -2.39 11.24
CA GLU A 222 -32.09 -1.16 11.34
C GLU A 222 -31.14 0.02 11.27
N ALA A 223 -31.47 1.00 10.42
CA ALA A 223 -30.67 2.22 10.28
C ALA A 223 -30.99 3.17 11.45
N ASP A 224 -29.94 3.77 12.02
CA ASP A 224 -30.09 4.95 12.84
C ASP A 224 -30.38 6.20 11.99
N GLU A 225 -30.59 7.33 12.66
CA GLU A 225 -30.93 8.59 11.98
C GLU A 225 -29.84 9.05 11.03
N GLU A 226 -28.55 8.87 11.40
CA GLU A 226 -27.39 9.27 10.59
C GLU A 226 -27.29 8.44 9.31
N LEU A 227 -27.46 7.13 9.41
CA LEU A 227 -27.45 6.24 8.24
C LEU A 227 -28.66 6.47 7.34
N ALA A 228 -29.84 6.75 7.92
CA ALA A 228 -31.02 7.08 7.13
C ALA A 228 -30.82 8.39 6.35
N GLN A 229 -30.24 9.41 6.98
CA GLN A 229 -29.90 10.67 6.32
C GLN A 229 -28.84 10.46 5.23
N SER A 230 -27.79 9.68 5.49
CA SER A 230 -26.77 9.34 4.47
C SER A 230 -27.36 8.61 3.26
N CYS A 231 -28.35 7.75 3.46
CA CYS A 231 -29.06 7.12 2.36
C CYS A 231 -29.87 8.13 1.53
N ALA A 232 -30.54 9.10 2.17
CA ALA A 232 -31.27 10.16 1.48
C ALA A 232 -30.32 11.06 0.68
N GLU A 233 -29.25 11.52 1.28
CA GLU A 233 -28.22 12.33 0.61
C GLU A 233 -27.61 11.60 -0.60
N LEU A 234 -27.26 10.30 -0.44
CA LEU A 234 -26.74 9.51 -1.55
C LEU A 234 -27.75 9.35 -2.69
N LYS A 235 -29.06 9.34 -2.39
CA LYS A 235 -30.12 9.31 -3.41
C LYS A 235 -30.16 10.62 -4.19
N GLU A 236 -30.11 11.76 -3.51
CA GLU A 236 -30.06 13.09 -4.14
C GLU A 236 -28.83 13.22 -5.04
N ILE A 237 -27.65 12.86 -4.54
CA ILE A 237 -26.40 12.86 -5.34
C ILE A 237 -26.53 12.01 -6.60
N LYS A 238 -27.17 10.83 -6.52
CA LYS A 238 -27.39 9.98 -7.71
C LYS A 238 -28.35 10.60 -8.73
N GLU A 239 -29.35 11.30 -8.26
CA GLU A 239 -30.28 12.01 -9.13
C GLU A 239 -29.57 13.17 -9.85
N GLU A 240 -28.77 13.95 -9.14
CA GLU A 240 -27.95 15.02 -9.72
C GLU A 240 -26.95 14.49 -10.75
N LEU A 241 -26.22 13.40 -10.42
CA LEU A 241 -25.30 12.75 -11.36
C LEU A 241 -26.02 12.26 -12.63
N SER A 242 -27.21 11.70 -12.49
CA SER A 242 -28.04 11.26 -13.63
C SER A 242 -28.46 12.43 -14.51
N ALA A 243 -28.86 13.56 -13.91
CA ALA A 243 -29.19 14.77 -14.63
C ALA A 243 -28.00 15.37 -15.38
N LEU A 244 -26.80 15.40 -14.72
CA LEU A 244 -25.54 15.84 -15.33
C LEU A 244 -25.13 14.94 -16.48
N ASP A 245 -25.25 13.62 -16.32
CA ASP A 245 -24.93 12.64 -17.37
C ASP A 245 -25.87 12.81 -18.60
N THR A 246 -27.14 13.09 -18.37
CA THR A 246 -28.11 13.39 -19.44
C THR A 246 -27.70 14.66 -20.18
N ARG A 247 -27.45 15.74 -19.44
CA ARG A 247 -26.99 17.02 -20.01
C ARG A 247 -25.70 16.90 -20.80
N LYS A 248 -24.72 16.13 -20.25
CA LYS A 248 -23.46 15.83 -20.94
C LYS A 248 -23.71 15.14 -22.28
N LYS A 249 -24.56 14.09 -22.30
CA LYS A 249 -24.92 13.36 -23.52
C LYS A 249 -25.60 14.26 -24.55
N ASP A 250 -26.48 15.16 -24.12
CA ASP A 250 -27.16 16.09 -25.02
C ASP A 250 -26.16 17.06 -25.68
N ILE A 251 -25.19 17.58 -24.90
CA ILE A 251 -24.12 18.45 -25.43
C ILE A 251 -23.22 17.67 -26.37
N GLU A 252 -22.79 16.46 -26.01
CA GLU A 252 -21.98 15.60 -26.89
C GLU A 252 -22.68 15.27 -28.18
N ASN A 253 -23.99 14.99 -28.13
CA ASN A 253 -24.78 14.70 -29.32
C ASN A 253 -24.92 15.94 -30.21
N ALA A 254 -25.16 17.13 -29.67
CA ALA A 254 -25.18 18.37 -30.42
C ALA A 254 -23.85 18.64 -31.14
N ILE A 255 -22.70 18.40 -30.46
CA ILE A 255 -21.37 18.52 -31.05
C ILE A 255 -21.18 17.49 -32.18
N LYS A 256 -21.56 16.22 -31.97
CA LYS A 256 -21.46 15.16 -32.99
C LYS A 256 -22.33 15.45 -34.20
N MET A 257 -23.56 15.96 -33.99
CA MET A 257 -24.43 16.39 -35.09
C MET A 257 -23.83 17.53 -35.90
N ALA A 258 -23.17 18.49 -35.25
CA ALA A 258 -22.48 19.59 -35.93
C ALA A 258 -21.22 19.12 -36.70
N LEU A 259 -20.51 18.09 -36.18
CA LEU A 259 -19.39 17.48 -36.86
C LEU A 259 -19.79 16.74 -38.15
N GLY A 260 -20.92 16.04 -38.14
CA GLY A 260 -21.37 15.26 -39.32
C GLY A 260 -20.32 14.22 -39.74
N ASP A 261 -19.74 14.39 -40.89
CA ASP A 261 -18.66 13.57 -41.46
C ASP A 261 -17.24 14.14 -41.20
N ALA A 262 -17.17 15.29 -40.52
CA ALA A 262 -15.88 15.91 -40.19
C ALA A 262 -15.15 15.18 -39.06
N GLU A 263 -13.85 15.08 -39.17
CA GLU A 263 -12.97 14.46 -38.17
C GLU A 263 -12.77 15.31 -36.92
N ALA A 264 -12.80 16.66 -37.07
CA ALA A 264 -12.49 17.60 -36.00
C ALA A 264 -13.33 18.87 -36.07
N LEU A 265 -13.67 19.39 -34.90
CA LEU A 265 -14.24 20.70 -34.67
C LEU A 265 -13.12 21.67 -34.25
N VAL A 266 -13.02 22.81 -34.91
CA VAL A 266 -11.99 23.83 -34.63
C VAL A 266 -12.61 25.09 -34.06
N ALA A 267 -11.83 25.84 -33.28
CA ALA A 267 -12.27 27.11 -32.72
C ALA A 267 -12.52 28.18 -33.82
N PRO A 268 -13.51 29.07 -33.65
CA PRO A 268 -13.76 30.17 -34.57
C PRO A 268 -12.52 31.03 -34.74
N GLY A 269 -12.20 31.44 -35.98
CA GLY A 269 -11.05 32.28 -36.25
C GLY A 269 -9.68 31.59 -36.15
N SER A 270 -9.63 30.29 -35.98
CA SER A 270 -8.37 29.53 -36.00
C SER A 270 -7.69 29.59 -37.35
N SER A 271 -6.35 29.75 -37.36
CA SER A 271 -5.55 29.65 -38.57
C SER A 271 -5.65 28.25 -39.18
N LEU A 272 -5.87 28.15 -40.51
CA LEU A 272 -5.89 26.87 -41.21
C LEU A 272 -4.55 26.12 -41.12
N ALA A 273 -3.43 26.84 -40.96
CA ALA A 273 -2.11 26.23 -40.82
C ALA A 273 -1.86 25.64 -39.40
N LYS A 274 -2.56 26.15 -38.40
CA LYS A 274 -2.44 25.66 -36.99
C LYS A 274 -3.77 25.83 -36.26
N PRO A 275 -4.79 24.98 -36.56
CA PRO A 275 -6.10 25.11 -35.97
C PRO A 275 -6.10 24.72 -34.49
N THR A 276 -6.84 25.48 -33.66
CA THR A 276 -7.15 25.09 -32.31
C THR A 276 -8.31 24.07 -32.31
N ILE A 277 -7.99 22.81 -32.09
CA ILE A 277 -8.98 21.73 -32.07
C ILE A 277 -9.76 21.74 -30.76
N LEU A 278 -11.10 21.83 -30.86
CA LEU A 278 -12.03 21.78 -29.71
C LEU A 278 -12.51 20.37 -29.43
N ALA A 279 -12.79 19.58 -30.48
CA ALA A 279 -13.25 18.19 -30.36
C ALA A 279 -12.81 17.38 -31.60
N THR A 280 -12.71 16.07 -31.43
CA THR A 280 -12.51 15.12 -32.53
C THR A 280 -13.51 13.98 -32.42
N TRP A 281 -14.01 13.52 -33.58
CA TRP A 281 -14.89 12.36 -33.67
C TRP A 281 -14.46 11.47 -34.85
N LYS A 282 -13.63 10.46 -34.53
CA LYS A 282 -12.99 9.60 -35.52
C LYS A 282 -13.51 8.17 -35.42
N ALA A 283 -13.56 7.46 -36.53
CA ALA A 283 -13.77 6.02 -36.53
C ALA A 283 -12.59 5.30 -35.84
N ALA A 284 -12.91 4.39 -34.93
CA ALA A 284 -11.91 3.50 -34.38
C ALA A 284 -11.44 2.48 -35.44
N LYS A 285 -10.24 1.93 -35.25
CA LYS A 285 -9.78 0.82 -36.09
C LYS A 285 -10.67 -0.40 -35.89
N ASP A 286 -10.87 -1.15 -36.95
CA ASP A 286 -11.58 -2.44 -36.89
C ASP A 286 -10.89 -3.36 -35.88
N SER A 287 -11.70 -4.08 -35.11
CA SER A 287 -11.22 -5.05 -34.12
C SER A 287 -11.89 -6.41 -34.36
N THR A 288 -11.08 -7.47 -34.28
CA THR A 288 -11.62 -8.84 -34.32
C THR A 288 -12.11 -9.21 -32.93
N LYS A 289 -13.35 -9.70 -32.84
CA LYS A 289 -13.95 -10.20 -31.59
C LYS A 289 -14.17 -11.70 -31.70
N PHE A 290 -14.01 -12.41 -30.60
CA PHE A 290 -14.38 -13.80 -30.49
C PHE A 290 -15.91 -13.92 -30.38
N ASP A 291 -16.51 -14.71 -31.28
CA ASP A 291 -17.94 -14.98 -31.22
C ASP A 291 -18.22 -16.16 -30.26
N GLU A 292 -18.37 -15.80 -28.99
CA GLU A 292 -18.58 -16.72 -27.90
C GLU A 292 -19.89 -17.51 -28.07
N LYS A 293 -20.97 -16.90 -28.56
CA LYS A 293 -22.26 -17.54 -28.74
C LYS A 293 -22.19 -18.62 -29.82
N ARG A 294 -21.56 -18.29 -30.94
CA ARG A 294 -21.35 -19.22 -32.06
C ARG A 294 -20.43 -20.36 -31.62
N PHE A 295 -19.33 -20.04 -30.92
CA PHE A 295 -18.40 -21.06 -30.43
C PHE A 295 -19.06 -22.02 -29.43
N ALA A 296 -19.86 -21.50 -28.49
CA ALA A 296 -20.61 -22.33 -27.54
C ALA A 296 -21.62 -23.27 -28.26
N ALA A 297 -22.26 -22.79 -29.33
CA ALA A 297 -23.19 -23.60 -30.11
C ALA A 297 -22.50 -24.67 -30.97
N GLU A 298 -21.38 -24.33 -31.63
CA GLU A 298 -20.65 -25.25 -32.54
C GLU A 298 -19.72 -26.22 -31.80
N LYS A 299 -19.21 -25.84 -30.62
CA LYS A 299 -18.21 -26.58 -29.82
C LYS A 299 -18.56 -26.60 -28.32
N PRO A 300 -19.74 -27.14 -27.92
CA PRO A 300 -20.25 -27.04 -26.55
C PRO A 300 -19.35 -27.75 -25.52
N GLU A 301 -18.79 -28.87 -25.82
CA GLU A 301 -17.89 -29.59 -24.88
C GLU A 301 -16.58 -28.84 -24.64
N LEU A 302 -16.03 -28.25 -25.69
CA LEU A 302 -14.82 -27.43 -25.59
C LEU A 302 -15.10 -26.19 -24.81
N TYR A 303 -16.23 -25.51 -25.08
CA TYR A 303 -16.64 -24.30 -24.36
C TYR A 303 -16.83 -24.57 -22.86
N ALA A 304 -17.52 -25.66 -22.50
CA ALA A 304 -17.74 -26.04 -21.10
C ALA A 304 -16.41 -26.36 -20.38
N GLY A 305 -15.44 -26.97 -21.07
CA GLY A 305 -14.12 -27.25 -20.50
C GLY A 305 -13.26 -26.03 -20.15
N TYR A 306 -13.58 -24.87 -20.71
CA TYR A 306 -12.89 -23.60 -20.43
C TYR A 306 -13.69 -22.65 -19.52
N GLN A 307 -14.84 -23.09 -19.04
CA GLN A 307 -15.63 -22.34 -18.06
C GLN A 307 -15.15 -22.63 -16.64
N TYR A 308 -15.07 -21.60 -15.81
CA TYR A 308 -14.82 -21.72 -14.38
C TYR A 308 -15.77 -20.84 -13.59
N THR A 309 -16.10 -21.25 -12.37
CA THR A 309 -17.01 -20.50 -11.50
C THR A 309 -16.23 -19.44 -10.73
N VAL A 310 -16.65 -18.18 -10.89
CA VAL A 310 -16.17 -17.06 -10.07
C VAL A 310 -17.22 -16.78 -8.99
N PRO A 311 -16.84 -16.74 -7.70
CA PRO A 311 -17.77 -16.36 -6.64
C PRO A 311 -18.35 -14.98 -6.89
N GLY A 312 -19.70 -14.84 -6.78
CA GLY A 312 -20.37 -13.56 -6.92
C GLY A 312 -19.96 -12.59 -5.79
N SER A 313 -19.66 -11.35 -6.12
CA SER A 313 -19.41 -10.28 -5.15
C SER A 313 -20.72 -9.73 -4.55
N ARG A 314 -20.62 -9.12 -3.34
CA ARG A 314 -21.73 -8.38 -2.75
C ARG A 314 -21.95 -7.08 -3.53
N ARG A 315 -23.20 -6.87 -4.01
CA ARG A 315 -23.57 -5.66 -4.74
C ARG A 315 -24.35 -4.71 -3.83
N PHE A 316 -23.86 -3.49 -3.70
CA PHE A 316 -24.57 -2.42 -3.00
C PHE A 316 -25.63 -1.78 -3.93
N LEU A 317 -26.88 -1.73 -3.49
CA LEU A 317 -27.99 -1.11 -4.20
C LEU A 317 -28.77 -0.21 -3.23
N LEU A 318 -28.78 1.08 -3.50
CA LEU A 318 -29.66 2.02 -2.82
C LEU A 318 -31.10 1.86 -3.40
N LYS A 319 -32.08 1.84 -2.50
CA LYS A 319 -33.52 1.65 -2.86
C LYS A 319 -34.31 2.96 -2.70
#